data_b82dec5b0dd988476f3cddbb7eead06f
#
_entry.id   b82dec5b0dd988476f3cddbb7eead06f
#
_cell.length_a   1.000
_cell.length_b   1.000
_cell.length_c   1.000
_cell.angle_alpha   90.00
_cell.angle_beta   90.00
_cell.angle_gamma   90.00
#
_symmetry.space_group_name_H-M   'P 1'
#
loop_
_entity.id
_entity.type
_entity.pdbx_description
1 polymer ?
#
loop_
_entity_poly.entity_id
_entity_poly.type
_entity_poly.pdbx_seq_one_letter_code
_entity_poly.pdbx_strand_id
1 'polypeptide(L)'
;MLEPFYLPEVIEGTNVVLYKRDHNYDNEMWLAIDSNRNFLRPYLMWVDKTDCFDSVTGATKHFNLAWASQAKFAYVIADKCSKKLLGSIDIHNIDLDNHSAEIGYWLKEDKTGYGYVSDALKQLEKCAFDAKINRLVITCDSRNRASANVAIRNGYKFENTNRKAIFAYGSFYDREVYAKLINE
;
A
#
# COMPACT_ATOMS: atom_id res chain seq x y z
N MET A 1 -15.87 -21.68 11.82
CA MET A 1 -14.49 -21.14 11.79
C MET A 1 -14.38 -20.38 10.49
N LEU A 2 -13.95 -19.11 10.54
CA LEU A 2 -13.64 -18.37 9.33
C LEU A 2 -12.48 -19.06 8.63
N GLU A 3 -12.58 -19.23 7.31
CA GLU A 3 -11.48 -19.77 6.54
C GLU A 3 -10.27 -18.79 6.62
N PRO A 4 -9.04 -19.32 6.74
CA PRO A 4 -7.88 -18.45 6.83
C PRO A 4 -7.73 -17.60 5.56
N PHE A 5 -7.51 -16.31 5.74
CA PHE A 5 -7.29 -15.36 4.64
C PHE A 5 -5.84 -15.44 4.16
N TYR A 6 -5.61 -16.02 3.00
CA TYR A 6 -4.27 -16.14 2.42
C TYR A 6 -4.16 -15.38 1.10
N LEU A 7 -3.05 -14.65 0.96
CA LEU A 7 -2.66 -14.05 -0.31
C LEU A 7 -1.37 -14.69 -0.84
N PRO A 8 -1.20 -14.79 -2.18
CA PRO A 8 0.02 -15.33 -2.77
C PRO A 8 1.26 -14.50 -2.41
N GLU A 9 2.41 -15.13 -2.21
CA GLU A 9 3.67 -14.42 -1.96
C GLU A 9 4.21 -13.67 -3.20
N VAL A 10 3.77 -14.09 -4.40
CA VAL A 10 4.09 -13.45 -5.68
C VAL A 10 2.80 -13.24 -6.47
N ILE A 11 2.58 -12.02 -6.95
CA ILE A 11 1.43 -11.66 -7.77
C ILE A 11 1.95 -10.97 -9.03
N GLU A 12 1.66 -11.54 -10.20
CA GLU A 12 2.11 -11.00 -11.47
C GLU A 12 1.09 -10.02 -12.07
N GLY A 13 1.54 -8.81 -12.38
CA GLY A 13 0.80 -7.81 -13.14
C GLY A 13 1.25 -7.74 -14.61
N THR A 14 0.77 -6.73 -15.32
CA THR A 14 1.14 -6.45 -16.70
C THR A 14 2.56 -5.91 -16.80
N ASN A 15 2.86 -4.87 -16.03
CA ASN A 15 4.15 -4.16 -16.03
C ASN A 15 4.90 -4.31 -14.70
N VAL A 16 4.24 -4.83 -13.66
CA VAL A 16 4.82 -5.01 -12.33
C VAL A 16 4.73 -6.47 -11.87
N VAL A 17 5.54 -6.81 -10.90
CA VAL A 17 5.40 -8.00 -10.07
C VAL A 17 5.37 -7.56 -8.62
N LEU A 18 4.44 -8.09 -7.85
CA LEU A 18 4.39 -7.91 -6.41
C LEU A 18 5.10 -9.10 -5.76
N TYR A 19 6.12 -8.83 -5.00
CA TYR A 19 6.80 -9.82 -4.17
C TYR A 19 6.48 -9.55 -2.71
N LYS A 20 6.11 -10.60 -1.96
CA LYS A 20 6.07 -10.50 -0.50
C LYS A 20 7.33 -9.81 -0.01
N ARG A 21 7.17 -8.80 0.83
CA ARG A 21 8.31 -8.06 1.35
C ARG A 21 9.23 -8.96 2.15
N ASP A 22 10.48 -9.03 1.76
CA ASP A 22 11.53 -9.78 2.43
C ASP A 22 12.84 -8.97 2.50
N HIS A 23 13.87 -9.54 3.16
CA HIS A 23 15.15 -8.88 3.36
C HIS A 23 15.97 -8.68 2.07
N ASN A 24 15.64 -9.37 0.97
CA ASN A 24 16.35 -9.22 -0.30
C ASN A 24 16.16 -7.82 -0.90
N TYR A 25 15.05 -7.15 -0.56
CA TYR A 25 14.75 -5.80 -1.01
C TYR A 25 15.12 -4.70 0.00
N ASP A 26 15.65 -5.01 1.18
CA ASP A 26 15.89 -4.01 2.23
C ASP A 26 16.84 -2.90 1.76
N ASN A 27 17.90 -3.25 1.03
CA ASN A 27 18.83 -2.24 0.51
C ASN A 27 18.20 -1.31 -0.52
N GLU A 28 17.48 -1.86 -1.51
CA GLU A 28 16.76 -1.03 -2.50
C GLU A 28 15.65 -0.20 -1.84
N MET A 29 14.98 -0.76 -0.83
CA MET A 29 13.94 -0.08 -0.06
C MET A 29 14.52 1.10 0.72
N TRP A 30 15.64 0.91 1.41
CA TRP A 30 16.34 2.00 2.10
C TRP A 30 16.71 3.12 1.13
N LEU A 31 17.39 2.80 0.04
CA LEU A 31 17.79 3.77 -0.97
C LEU A 31 16.59 4.50 -1.59
N ALA A 32 15.49 3.78 -1.85
CA ALA A 32 14.27 4.38 -2.38
C ALA A 32 13.61 5.34 -1.40
N ILE A 33 13.54 4.99 -0.12
CA ILE A 33 12.96 5.87 0.91
C ILE A 33 13.87 7.09 1.11
N ASP A 34 15.16 6.88 1.27
CA ASP A 34 16.11 7.94 1.56
C ASP A 34 16.20 8.98 0.44
N SER A 35 16.29 8.54 -0.81
CA SER A 35 16.34 9.44 -1.97
C SER A 35 15.01 10.14 -2.29
N ASN A 36 13.88 9.66 -1.74
CA ASN A 36 12.55 10.22 -2.01
C ASN A 36 11.89 10.87 -0.77
N ARG A 37 12.65 11.14 0.31
CA ARG A 37 12.09 11.69 1.57
C ARG A 37 11.22 12.91 1.36
N ASN A 38 11.70 13.89 0.60
CA ASN A 38 10.98 15.15 0.36
C ASN A 38 9.63 14.93 -0.37
N PHE A 39 9.58 13.93 -1.24
CA PHE A 39 8.38 13.58 -1.99
C PHE A 39 7.37 12.78 -1.14
N LEU A 40 7.85 11.84 -0.33
CA LEU A 40 7.01 10.92 0.46
C LEU A 40 6.52 11.55 1.77
N ARG A 41 7.40 12.28 2.44
CA ARG A 41 7.19 12.83 3.78
C ARG A 41 5.90 13.64 3.97
N PRO A 42 5.45 14.50 3.02
CA PRO A 42 4.22 15.28 3.20
C PRO A 42 2.97 14.45 3.50
N TYR A 43 2.95 13.16 3.10
CA TYR A 43 1.79 12.27 3.19
C TYR A 43 2.05 11.01 4.01
N LEU A 44 3.31 10.64 4.23
CA LEU A 44 3.73 9.38 4.83
C LEU A 44 4.65 9.66 6.04
N MET A 45 4.06 9.94 7.18
CA MET A 45 4.79 10.31 8.42
C MET A 45 5.76 9.24 8.92
N TRP A 46 5.58 7.98 8.52
CA TRP A 46 6.50 6.91 8.88
C TRP A 46 7.90 7.09 8.25
N VAL A 47 8.03 7.88 7.20
CA VAL A 47 9.33 8.22 6.56
C VAL A 47 10.30 8.86 7.56
N ASP A 48 9.80 9.68 8.50
CA ASP A 48 10.63 10.29 9.53
C ASP A 48 11.14 9.28 10.58
N LYS A 49 10.46 8.14 10.72
CA LYS A 49 10.86 7.04 11.61
C LYS A 49 11.77 6.03 10.91
N THR A 50 11.90 6.14 9.59
CA THR A 50 12.82 5.32 8.78
C THR A 50 14.06 6.14 8.51
N ASP A 51 14.91 6.28 9.52
CA ASP A 51 16.05 7.20 9.56
C ASP A 51 17.41 6.51 9.27
N CYS A 52 17.44 5.18 9.28
CA CYS A 52 18.61 4.36 8.99
C CYS A 52 18.23 3.03 8.33
N PHE A 53 19.23 2.29 7.84
CA PHE A 53 19.00 0.98 7.23
C PHE A 53 18.37 -0.02 8.20
N ASP A 54 18.74 0.01 9.48
CA ASP A 54 18.19 -0.90 10.50
C ASP A 54 16.69 -0.65 10.75
N SER A 55 16.19 0.56 10.54
CA SER A 55 14.75 0.86 10.58
C SER A 55 14.00 0.12 9.48
N VAL A 56 14.61 -0.05 8.29
CA VAL A 56 14.02 -0.80 7.16
C VAL A 56 14.00 -2.29 7.46
N THR A 57 15.12 -2.85 7.94
CA THR A 57 15.23 -4.29 8.28
C THR A 57 14.29 -4.65 9.42
N GLY A 58 14.17 -3.78 10.43
CA GLY A 58 13.20 -3.91 11.52
C GLY A 58 11.75 -3.89 11.02
N ALA A 59 11.43 -3.01 10.10
CA ALA A 59 10.09 -2.96 9.47
C ALA A 59 9.81 -4.22 8.65
N THR A 60 10.79 -4.75 7.89
CA THR A 60 10.64 -6.00 7.14
C THR A 60 10.36 -7.18 8.06
N LYS A 61 11.10 -7.29 9.17
CA LYS A 61 10.82 -8.32 10.20
C LYS A 61 9.40 -8.19 10.76
N HIS A 62 8.97 -6.97 11.09
CA HIS A 62 7.61 -6.72 11.58
C HIS A 62 6.54 -7.13 10.55
N PHE A 63 6.72 -6.79 9.27
CA PHE A 63 5.77 -7.16 8.22
C PHE A 63 5.72 -8.66 7.98
N ASN A 64 6.83 -9.38 8.12
CA ASN A 64 6.82 -10.85 8.03
C ASN A 64 6.06 -11.50 9.19
N LEU A 65 6.14 -10.96 10.41
CA LEU A 65 5.32 -11.41 11.53
C LEU A 65 3.83 -11.09 11.31
N ALA A 66 3.52 -9.89 10.81
CA ALA A 66 2.16 -9.50 10.47
C ALA A 66 1.56 -10.34 9.33
N TRP A 67 2.39 -10.74 8.36
CA TRP A 67 2.00 -11.68 7.30
C TRP A 67 1.63 -13.05 7.88
N ALA A 68 2.48 -13.60 8.74
CA ALA A 68 2.25 -14.91 9.36
C ALA A 68 0.98 -14.93 10.23
N SER A 69 0.64 -13.81 10.87
CA SER A 69 -0.60 -13.63 11.65
C SER A 69 -1.80 -13.16 10.82
N GLN A 70 -1.65 -12.98 9.52
CA GLN A 70 -2.69 -12.48 8.60
C GLN A 70 -3.20 -11.06 8.94
N ALA A 71 -2.45 -10.30 9.71
CA ALA A 71 -2.81 -8.93 10.08
C ALA A 71 -2.45 -7.89 9.01
N LYS A 72 -1.47 -8.23 8.16
CA LYS A 72 -1.01 -7.36 7.06
C LYS A 72 -0.24 -8.15 6.02
N PHE A 73 -0.50 -7.89 4.74
CA PHE A 73 0.23 -8.48 3.61
C PHE A 73 0.95 -7.35 2.86
N ALA A 74 2.25 -7.22 3.13
CA ALA A 74 3.09 -6.17 2.54
C ALA A 74 3.89 -6.72 1.35
N TYR A 75 3.80 -6.00 0.23
CA TYR A 75 4.49 -6.33 -1.01
C TYR A 75 5.44 -5.22 -1.43
N VAL A 76 6.53 -5.63 -2.05
CA VAL A 76 7.34 -4.79 -2.92
C VAL A 76 6.66 -4.71 -4.29
N ILE A 77 6.53 -3.52 -4.86
CA ILE A 77 6.21 -3.33 -6.27
C ILE A 77 7.53 -3.31 -7.02
N ALA A 78 7.78 -4.33 -7.84
CA ALA A 78 8.96 -4.41 -8.70
C ALA A 78 8.58 -4.27 -10.18
N ASP A 79 9.47 -3.67 -10.97
CA ASP A 79 9.34 -3.65 -12.42
C ASP A 79 9.42 -5.07 -12.99
N LYS A 80 8.49 -5.44 -13.87
CA LYS A 80 8.37 -6.83 -14.35
C LYS A 80 9.60 -7.33 -15.09
N CYS A 81 10.28 -6.46 -15.83
CA CYS A 81 11.44 -6.83 -16.64
C CYS A 81 12.74 -6.81 -15.82
N SER A 82 13.02 -5.67 -15.17
CA SER A 82 14.29 -5.46 -14.47
C SER A 82 14.31 -6.01 -13.05
N LYS A 83 13.13 -6.33 -12.49
CA LYS A 83 12.91 -6.74 -11.09
C LYS A 83 13.31 -5.69 -10.06
N LYS A 84 13.66 -4.47 -10.49
CA LYS A 84 14.03 -3.37 -9.60
C LYS A 84 12.83 -2.82 -8.85
N LEU A 85 13.04 -2.43 -7.60
CA LEU A 85 12.03 -1.83 -6.74
C LEU A 85 11.51 -0.51 -7.32
N LEU A 86 10.20 -0.40 -7.43
CA LEU A 86 9.47 0.82 -7.80
C LEU A 86 8.82 1.48 -6.57
N GLY A 87 8.40 0.71 -5.57
CA GLY A 87 7.70 1.16 -4.38
C GLY A 87 7.15 0.00 -3.57
N SER A 88 6.05 0.22 -2.87
CA SER A 88 5.39 -0.80 -2.06
C SER A 88 3.88 -0.64 -2.09
N ILE A 89 3.17 -1.77 -1.93
CA ILE A 89 1.73 -1.84 -1.74
C ILE A 89 1.44 -2.85 -0.63
N ASP A 90 0.41 -2.61 0.15
CA ASP A 90 0.01 -3.54 1.20
C ASP A 90 -1.50 -3.58 1.40
N ILE A 91 -1.98 -4.67 2.00
CA ILE A 91 -3.33 -4.78 2.53
C ILE A 91 -3.24 -4.94 4.05
N HIS A 92 -3.99 -4.14 4.79
CA HIS A 92 -3.96 -4.04 6.24
C HIS A 92 -5.35 -3.67 6.79
N ASN A 93 -5.47 -3.50 8.11
CA ASN A 93 -6.76 -3.26 8.76
C ASN A 93 -7.81 -4.28 8.30
N ILE A 94 -7.37 -5.56 8.25
CA ILE A 94 -8.18 -6.67 7.76
C ILE A 94 -9.20 -7.02 8.84
N ASP A 95 -10.47 -6.87 8.50
CA ASP A 95 -11.63 -7.22 9.32
C ASP A 95 -12.36 -8.38 8.64
N LEU A 96 -12.10 -9.60 9.10
CA LEU A 96 -12.68 -10.80 8.54
C LEU A 96 -14.16 -10.96 8.88
N ASP A 97 -14.61 -10.40 10.01
CA ASP A 97 -16.02 -10.46 10.40
C ASP A 97 -16.89 -9.59 9.47
N ASN A 98 -16.37 -8.45 9.05
CA ASN A 98 -17.03 -7.53 8.11
C ASN A 98 -16.57 -7.70 6.65
N HIS A 99 -15.65 -8.64 6.37
CA HIS A 99 -15.05 -8.86 5.05
C HIS A 99 -14.49 -7.58 4.42
N SER A 100 -13.76 -6.79 5.20
CA SER A 100 -13.21 -5.51 4.75
C SER A 100 -11.71 -5.41 5.01
N ALA A 101 -11.02 -4.60 4.18
CA ALA A 101 -9.60 -4.32 4.36
C ALA A 101 -9.23 -2.96 3.74
N GLU A 102 -8.11 -2.42 4.15
CA GLU A 102 -7.55 -1.17 3.61
C GLU A 102 -6.30 -1.47 2.78
N ILE A 103 -6.13 -0.75 1.66
CA ILE A 103 -4.94 -0.83 0.82
C ILE A 103 -4.14 0.46 0.92
N GLY A 104 -2.84 0.33 1.24
CA GLY A 104 -1.86 1.40 1.22
C GLY A 104 -0.79 1.19 0.17
N TYR A 105 -0.26 2.28 -0.41
CA TYR A 105 0.80 2.21 -1.42
C TYR A 105 1.64 3.48 -1.46
N TRP A 106 2.84 3.33 -2.00
CA TRP A 106 3.69 4.44 -2.40
C TRP A 106 4.64 4.01 -3.53
N LEU A 107 5.12 4.98 -4.31
CA LEU A 107 6.15 4.80 -5.34
C LEU A 107 7.29 5.79 -5.15
N LYS A 108 8.43 5.50 -5.77
CA LYS A 108 9.48 6.47 -6.01
C LYS A 108 8.94 7.58 -6.91
N GLU A 109 9.40 8.82 -6.69
CA GLU A 109 8.95 10.00 -7.41
C GLU A 109 9.10 9.85 -8.93
N ASP A 110 10.28 9.37 -9.38
CA ASP A 110 10.61 9.13 -10.80
C ASP A 110 9.82 7.98 -11.45
N LYS A 111 9.02 7.25 -10.66
CA LYS A 111 8.17 6.13 -11.14
C LYS A 111 6.68 6.46 -11.11
N THR A 112 6.33 7.69 -10.76
CA THR A 112 4.93 8.14 -10.80
C THR A 112 4.46 8.43 -12.22
N GLY A 113 3.15 8.33 -12.48
CA GLY A 113 2.56 8.65 -13.79
C GLY A 113 2.58 7.52 -14.82
N TYR A 114 3.31 6.44 -14.61
CA TYR A 114 3.43 5.30 -15.54
C TYR A 114 2.38 4.19 -15.35
N GLY A 115 1.45 4.36 -14.42
CA GLY A 115 0.39 3.38 -14.17
C GLY A 115 0.78 2.20 -13.28
N TYR A 116 2.00 2.15 -12.75
CA TYR A 116 2.49 1.04 -11.92
C TYR A 116 1.63 0.76 -10.69
N VAL A 117 1.19 1.80 -9.95
CA VAL A 117 0.29 1.60 -8.81
C VAL A 117 -1.05 1.02 -9.26
N SER A 118 -1.61 1.52 -10.38
CA SER A 118 -2.89 0.99 -10.89
C SER A 118 -2.80 -0.46 -11.30
N ASP A 119 -1.68 -0.88 -11.89
CA ASP A 119 -1.44 -2.28 -12.23
C ASP A 119 -1.30 -3.13 -10.95
N ALA A 120 -0.46 -2.71 -10.00
CA ALA A 120 -0.29 -3.36 -8.71
C ALA A 120 -1.62 -3.49 -7.93
N LEU A 121 -2.39 -2.39 -7.88
CA LEU A 121 -3.67 -2.33 -7.17
C LEU A 121 -4.67 -3.33 -7.75
N LYS A 122 -4.84 -3.36 -9.08
CA LYS A 122 -5.75 -4.31 -9.76
C LYS A 122 -5.44 -5.78 -9.44
N GLN A 123 -4.15 -6.11 -9.39
CA GLN A 123 -3.75 -7.49 -9.09
C GLN A 123 -4.00 -7.85 -7.62
N LEU A 124 -3.69 -6.93 -6.70
CA LEU A 124 -3.93 -7.15 -5.27
C LEU A 124 -5.42 -7.19 -4.95
N GLU A 125 -6.23 -6.30 -5.55
CA GLU A 125 -7.70 -6.32 -5.46
C GLU A 125 -8.26 -7.68 -5.87
N LYS A 126 -7.83 -8.18 -7.04
CA LYS A 126 -8.30 -9.49 -7.53
C LYS A 126 -8.03 -10.58 -6.51
N CYS A 127 -6.81 -10.66 -5.97
CA CYS A 127 -6.47 -11.65 -4.95
C CYS A 127 -7.30 -11.48 -3.66
N ALA A 128 -7.53 -10.23 -3.22
CA ALA A 128 -8.34 -9.95 -2.04
C ALA A 128 -9.82 -10.33 -2.22
N PHE A 129 -10.40 -10.03 -3.38
CA PHE A 129 -11.78 -10.41 -3.71
C PHE A 129 -11.93 -11.92 -3.88
N ASP A 130 -10.97 -12.58 -4.52
CA ASP A 130 -10.93 -14.05 -4.63
C ASP A 130 -10.87 -14.70 -3.22
N ALA A 131 -10.18 -14.07 -2.28
CA ALA A 131 -10.10 -14.45 -0.86
C ALA A 131 -11.31 -13.99 -0.01
N LYS A 132 -12.42 -13.56 -0.65
CA LYS A 132 -13.71 -13.21 -0.03
C LYS A 132 -13.73 -11.91 0.79
N ILE A 133 -12.77 -11.02 0.60
CA ILE A 133 -12.96 -9.63 1.02
C ILE A 133 -14.07 -9.04 0.16
N ASN A 134 -15.05 -8.41 0.78
CA ASN A 134 -16.18 -7.77 0.09
C ASN A 134 -15.94 -6.28 -0.19
N ARG A 135 -15.14 -5.64 0.66
CA ARG A 135 -14.94 -4.20 0.66
C ARG A 135 -13.45 -3.85 0.82
N LEU A 136 -12.93 -3.15 -0.16
CA LEU A 136 -11.58 -2.58 -0.11
C LEU A 136 -11.64 -1.06 0.04
N VAL A 137 -10.82 -0.53 0.93
CA VAL A 137 -10.77 0.89 1.27
C VAL A 137 -9.39 1.44 0.91
N ILE A 138 -9.35 2.65 0.38
CA ILE A 138 -8.14 3.47 0.23
C ILE A 138 -8.41 4.78 0.97
N THR A 139 -7.50 5.15 1.89
CA THR A 139 -7.56 6.44 2.54
C THR A 139 -6.36 7.29 2.15
N CYS A 140 -6.55 8.60 2.05
CA CYS A 140 -5.45 9.52 1.79
C CYS A 140 -5.69 10.89 2.44
N ASP A 141 -4.61 11.63 2.64
CA ASP A 141 -4.69 13.05 2.96
C ASP A 141 -5.42 13.78 1.82
N SER A 142 -6.37 14.64 2.14
CA SER A 142 -7.19 15.37 1.14
C SER A 142 -6.35 16.23 0.18
N ARG A 143 -5.13 16.59 0.57
CA ARG A 143 -4.15 17.31 -0.26
C ARG A 143 -3.42 16.38 -1.24
N ASN A 144 -3.43 15.05 -1.01
CA ASN A 144 -2.76 14.07 -1.86
C ASN A 144 -3.64 13.70 -3.07
N ARG A 145 -3.75 14.64 -4.01
CA ARG A 145 -4.56 14.44 -5.22
C ARG A 145 -4.05 13.28 -6.10
N ALA A 146 -2.77 12.98 -6.02
CA ALA A 146 -2.19 11.84 -6.75
C ALA A 146 -2.79 10.51 -6.25
N SER A 147 -2.85 10.30 -4.93
CA SER A 147 -3.47 9.10 -4.34
C SER A 147 -4.97 9.03 -4.60
N ALA A 148 -5.71 10.16 -4.41
CA ALA A 148 -7.13 10.24 -4.72
C ALA A 148 -7.42 9.85 -6.18
N ASN A 149 -6.63 10.36 -7.13
CA ASN A 149 -6.77 10.05 -8.55
C ASN A 149 -6.45 8.57 -8.87
N VAL A 150 -5.55 7.92 -8.12
CA VAL A 150 -5.34 6.46 -8.25
C VAL A 150 -6.60 5.71 -7.82
N ALA A 151 -7.19 6.04 -6.68
CA ALA A 151 -8.43 5.40 -6.22
C ALA A 151 -9.56 5.57 -7.25
N ILE A 152 -9.84 6.80 -7.69
CA ILE A 152 -10.93 7.10 -8.62
C ILE A 152 -10.77 6.34 -9.95
N ARG A 153 -9.57 6.38 -10.59
CA ARG A 153 -9.36 5.72 -11.89
C ARG A 153 -9.39 4.18 -11.82
N ASN A 154 -9.25 3.60 -10.62
CA ASN A 154 -9.40 2.16 -10.41
C ASN A 154 -10.80 1.77 -9.91
N GLY A 155 -11.77 2.70 -9.97
CA GLY A 155 -13.17 2.41 -9.69
C GLY A 155 -13.57 2.53 -8.21
N TYR A 156 -12.68 3.04 -7.34
CA TYR A 156 -13.07 3.35 -5.97
C TYR A 156 -13.98 4.57 -5.95
N LYS A 157 -15.07 4.48 -5.23
CA LYS A 157 -16.03 5.57 -5.04
C LYS A 157 -15.65 6.38 -3.81
N PHE A 158 -15.67 7.71 -3.93
CA PHE A 158 -15.52 8.59 -2.79
C PHE A 158 -16.73 8.41 -1.85
N GLU A 159 -16.48 8.23 -0.56
CA GLU A 159 -17.54 8.06 0.44
C GLU A 159 -17.66 9.25 1.38
N ASN A 160 -16.54 9.71 1.93
CA ASN A 160 -16.55 10.80 2.90
C ASN A 160 -15.17 11.45 3.08
N THR A 161 -15.21 12.59 3.80
CA THR A 161 -14.04 13.26 4.34
C THR A 161 -14.10 13.28 5.87
N ASN A 162 -13.16 12.63 6.52
CA ASN A 162 -12.97 12.68 7.96
C ASN A 162 -12.18 13.94 8.31
N ARG A 163 -12.86 14.96 8.87
CA ARG A 163 -12.25 16.24 9.18
C ARG A 163 -11.18 16.11 10.27
N LYS A 164 -10.01 16.72 10.04
CA LYS A 164 -8.88 16.78 10.98
C LYS A 164 -8.43 15.40 11.52
N ALA A 165 -8.55 14.36 10.68
CA ALA A 165 -8.24 12.97 11.05
C ALA A 165 -6.76 12.60 10.91
N ILE A 166 -5.93 13.50 10.36
CA ILE A 166 -4.48 13.35 10.25
C ILE A 166 -3.82 14.47 11.03
N PHE A 167 -2.97 14.14 12.00
CA PHE A 167 -2.08 15.11 12.64
C PHE A 167 -0.65 14.89 12.13
N ALA A 168 -0.11 15.88 11.44
CA ALA A 168 1.24 15.83 10.89
C ALA A 168 1.90 17.22 10.96
N TYR A 169 3.16 17.25 11.39
CA TYR A 169 3.99 18.47 11.43
C TYR A 169 3.31 19.66 12.12
N GLY A 170 2.68 19.38 13.26
CA GLY A 170 2.02 20.41 14.08
C GLY A 170 0.67 20.91 13.57
N SER A 171 0.12 20.27 12.51
CA SER A 171 -1.15 20.67 11.91
C SER A 171 -2.10 19.48 11.72
N PHE A 172 -3.40 19.77 11.72
CA PHE A 172 -4.44 18.78 11.41
C PHE A 172 -4.88 18.91 9.96
N TYR A 173 -5.01 17.75 9.31
CA TYR A 173 -5.46 17.64 7.93
C TYR A 173 -6.64 16.67 7.82
N ASP A 174 -7.44 16.85 6.77
CA ASP A 174 -8.57 16.01 6.49
C ASP A 174 -8.12 14.72 5.78
N ARG A 175 -8.84 13.61 6.02
CA ARG A 175 -8.64 12.32 5.38
C ARG A 175 -9.83 12.01 4.49
N GLU A 176 -9.59 11.82 3.21
CA GLU A 176 -10.57 11.30 2.26
C GLU A 176 -10.61 9.76 2.31
N VAL A 177 -11.81 9.21 2.17
CA VAL A 177 -12.09 7.76 2.17
C VAL A 177 -12.71 7.38 0.84
N TYR A 178 -12.12 6.39 0.19
CA TYR A 178 -12.59 5.80 -1.06
C TYR A 178 -12.78 4.30 -0.86
N ALA A 179 -13.84 3.73 -1.41
CA ALA A 179 -14.10 2.30 -1.29
C ALA A 179 -14.55 1.68 -2.60
N LYS A 180 -14.31 0.37 -2.72
CA LYS A 180 -14.76 -0.47 -3.84
C LYS A 180 -15.27 -1.79 -3.29
N LEU A 181 -16.39 -2.25 -3.83
CA LEU A 181 -17.02 -3.52 -3.46
C LEU A 181 -16.70 -4.60 -4.50
N ILE A 182 -16.74 -5.86 -4.06
CA ILE A 182 -16.42 -7.02 -4.91
C ILE A 182 -17.26 -7.10 -6.20
N ASN A 183 -18.47 -6.52 -6.20
CA ASN A 183 -19.39 -6.56 -7.32
C ASN A 183 -19.40 -5.26 -8.17
N GLU A 184 -18.38 -4.43 -8.02
CA GLU A 184 -18.23 -3.15 -8.75
C GLU A 184 -17.16 -3.15 -9.82
#